data_fc048d6bf0b84144bbc09fe32df4719c
#
_entry.id   fc048d6bf0b84144bbc09fe32df4719c
#
_cell.length_a   1.000
_cell.length_b   1.000
_cell.length_c   1.000
_cell.angle_alpha   90.00
_cell.angle_beta   90.00
_cell.angle_gamma   90.00
#
_symmetry.space_group_name_H-M   'P 1'
#
loop_
_entity.id
_entity.type
_entity.pdbx_description
1 polymer ?
#
loop_
_entity_poly.entity_id
_entity_poly.type
_entity_poly.pdbx_seq_one_letter_code
_entity_poly.pdbx_strand_id
1 'polypeptide(L)'
;MQENVPLSYDYSISKLFLYAMVGFGIIGMLIGIVLAFELSFPNLNYLAGEYGIFGRLRPLHTNAVIYGFTLGGIWASWYYIGQRVLKITYHQHPFLKIVGLLHFWLWILLLVLGVISLFAGLTQSKEYAELMWPLDIIVVVAWVLWGVNMFGSMSVRRENTIYVSLWYYIATYVGIAVMYLFNNLSIPTYFVADMGSVWHSISMYSGSNDALIQWWWGHNAVAFVFTSGVIGTIYYFLPKESGQPIFSYKLTLFSFWSLMFVYIWAGGHHLIYSTVPDWVQTLSSVFSVVLILPSWGTAINMLLTMRGQWHQLKESPLIKFLVLASTFYMLSTLEGSIQAIKSVNALAHFTDWIIGHVHDGVLGWVGFTLIASMYHMTPRLFKREIYSGRLVDFQFWIMTLGIVLYFSSMWIAGITQGMMWRDVDQYGNLTYQFIDTVKVLIPYYNIRGVGGLMYFTGFIIFAYNIFMTITAGKKLEREPNYATPMSR
;
A
#
# COMPACT_ATOMS: atom_id res chain seq x y z
N MET A 1 -11.81 -7.91 43.40
CA MET A 1 -12.10 -8.54 42.09
C MET A 1 -12.92 -7.54 41.30
N GLN A 2 -12.31 -6.85 40.34
CA GLN A 2 -13.08 -6.01 39.42
C GLN A 2 -13.86 -6.95 38.49
N GLU A 3 -15.19 -6.83 38.53
CA GLU A 3 -16.06 -7.56 37.61
C GLU A 3 -15.55 -7.36 36.17
N ASN A 4 -15.38 -8.47 35.46
CA ASN A 4 -15.04 -8.48 34.03
C ASN A 4 -16.24 -7.98 33.21
N VAL A 5 -16.57 -6.71 33.28
CA VAL A 5 -17.53 -6.09 32.36
C VAL A 5 -16.92 -6.14 30.97
N PRO A 6 -17.55 -6.79 30.00
CA PRO A 6 -17.04 -6.84 28.64
C PRO A 6 -16.83 -5.41 28.10
N LEU A 7 -15.61 -5.11 27.62
CA LEU A 7 -15.30 -3.80 27.05
C LEU A 7 -16.12 -3.58 25.78
N SER A 8 -16.98 -2.57 25.80
CA SER A 8 -17.66 -2.08 24.58
C SER A 8 -16.72 -1.14 23.82
N TYR A 9 -16.22 -1.59 22.66
CA TYR A 9 -15.31 -0.82 21.84
C TYR A 9 -16.04 0.22 20.98
N ASP A 10 -15.41 1.37 20.76
CA ASP A 10 -15.93 2.43 19.88
C ASP A 10 -15.30 2.32 18.48
N TYR A 11 -16.09 1.86 17.53
CA TYR A 11 -15.63 1.64 16.17
C TYR A 11 -15.96 2.80 15.20
N SER A 12 -16.39 3.96 15.72
CA SER A 12 -16.81 5.10 14.87
C SER A 12 -15.75 5.51 13.86
N ILE A 13 -14.49 5.66 14.30
CA ILE A 13 -13.37 6.08 13.46
C ILE A 13 -12.98 4.98 12.46
N SER A 14 -12.96 3.72 12.92
CA SER A 14 -12.67 2.57 12.04
C SER A 14 -13.67 2.47 10.88
N LYS A 15 -14.97 2.73 11.13
CA LYS A 15 -16.01 2.77 10.09
C LYS A 15 -15.76 3.87 9.07
N LEU A 16 -15.37 5.06 9.52
CA LEU A 16 -15.08 6.19 8.63
C LEU A 16 -13.93 5.87 7.69
N PHE A 17 -12.82 5.32 8.20
CA PHE A 17 -11.69 4.91 7.38
C PHE A 17 -12.01 3.74 6.45
N LEU A 18 -12.90 2.81 6.84
CA LEU A 18 -13.39 1.76 5.95
C LEU A 18 -14.12 2.37 4.74
N TYR A 19 -15.01 3.33 4.97
CA TYR A 19 -15.69 4.02 3.86
C TYR A 19 -14.72 4.77 2.95
N ALA A 20 -13.75 5.47 3.54
CA ALA A 20 -12.71 6.18 2.78
C ALA A 20 -11.88 5.21 1.93
N MET A 21 -11.43 4.09 2.51
CA MET A 21 -10.69 3.04 1.80
C MET A 21 -11.46 2.53 0.58
N VAL A 22 -12.75 2.22 0.75
CA VAL A 22 -13.58 1.72 -0.36
C VAL A 22 -13.75 2.79 -1.44
N GLY A 23 -14.08 4.03 -1.06
CA GLY A 23 -14.29 5.13 -1.99
C GLY A 23 -13.04 5.48 -2.80
N PHE A 24 -11.92 5.71 -2.13
CA PHE A 24 -10.65 6.01 -2.80
C PHE A 24 -10.08 4.82 -3.56
N GLY A 25 -10.35 3.58 -3.12
CA GLY A 25 -10.00 2.37 -3.86
C GLY A 25 -10.72 2.30 -5.20
N ILE A 26 -12.03 2.61 -5.25
CA ILE A 26 -12.80 2.67 -6.50
C ILE A 26 -12.21 3.75 -7.41
N ILE A 27 -12.01 4.97 -6.91
CA ILE A 27 -11.50 6.10 -7.70
C ILE A 27 -10.09 5.79 -8.22
N GLY A 28 -9.19 5.38 -7.33
CA GLY A 28 -7.80 5.10 -7.69
C GLY A 28 -7.66 3.99 -8.72
N MET A 29 -8.37 2.86 -8.54
CA MET A 29 -8.32 1.75 -9.48
C MET A 29 -8.98 2.09 -10.82
N LEU A 30 -10.08 2.86 -10.81
CA LEU A 30 -10.71 3.33 -12.06
C LEU A 30 -9.75 4.19 -12.88
N ILE A 31 -9.07 5.15 -12.25
CA ILE A 31 -8.04 5.97 -12.92
C ILE A 31 -6.93 5.06 -13.45
N GLY A 32 -6.49 4.04 -12.69
CA GLY A 32 -5.49 3.07 -13.13
C GLY A 32 -5.89 2.29 -14.38
N ILE A 33 -7.19 1.97 -14.55
CA ILE A 33 -7.71 1.33 -15.75
C ILE A 33 -7.64 2.30 -16.96
N VAL A 34 -8.02 3.55 -16.75
CA VAL A 34 -7.91 4.58 -17.80
C VAL A 34 -6.46 4.68 -18.27
N LEU A 35 -5.51 4.83 -17.34
CA LEU A 35 -4.07 4.86 -17.62
C LEU A 35 -3.58 3.62 -18.39
N ALA A 36 -4.07 2.43 -18.03
CA ALA A 36 -3.69 1.20 -18.73
C ALA A 36 -4.15 1.21 -20.20
N PHE A 37 -5.35 1.71 -20.47
CA PHE A 37 -5.87 1.79 -21.81
C PHE A 37 -5.32 2.98 -22.64
N GLU A 38 -4.90 4.07 -22.00
CA GLU A 38 -4.21 5.18 -22.68
C GLU A 38 -2.92 4.73 -23.38
N LEU A 39 -2.24 3.72 -22.85
CA LEU A 39 -1.04 3.14 -23.47
C LEU A 39 -1.37 2.34 -24.74
N SER A 40 -2.52 1.66 -24.77
CA SER A 40 -2.98 0.89 -25.94
C SER A 40 -3.71 1.75 -26.96
N PHE A 41 -4.41 2.77 -26.48
CA PHE A 41 -5.27 3.65 -27.28
C PHE A 41 -4.91 5.11 -26.99
N PRO A 42 -3.83 5.65 -27.59
CA PRO A 42 -3.29 6.98 -27.27
C PRO A 42 -4.31 8.12 -27.39
N ASN A 43 -5.33 7.97 -28.25
CA ASN A 43 -6.40 8.96 -28.41
C ASN A 43 -7.21 9.19 -27.13
N LEU A 44 -7.21 8.27 -26.17
CA LEU A 44 -7.87 8.46 -24.89
C LEU A 44 -7.26 9.61 -24.08
N ASN A 45 -5.97 9.90 -24.26
CA ASN A 45 -5.28 11.04 -23.62
C ASN A 45 -5.91 12.40 -23.96
N TYR A 46 -6.67 12.49 -25.05
CA TYR A 46 -7.25 13.75 -25.52
C TYR A 46 -8.74 13.92 -25.20
N LEU A 47 -9.39 12.90 -24.63
CA LEU A 47 -10.85 12.94 -24.39
C LEU A 47 -11.27 14.02 -23.39
N ALA A 48 -10.44 14.33 -22.41
CA ALA A 48 -10.71 15.35 -21.40
C ALA A 48 -9.73 16.55 -21.51
N GLY A 49 -9.21 16.81 -22.70
CA GLY A 49 -8.19 17.84 -22.91
C GLY A 49 -6.95 17.61 -22.05
N GLU A 50 -6.38 18.68 -21.55
CA GLU A 50 -5.16 18.61 -20.72
C GLU A 50 -5.34 17.90 -19.37
N TYR A 51 -6.57 17.74 -18.90
CA TYR A 51 -6.87 17.10 -17.60
C TYR A 51 -6.88 15.57 -17.67
N GLY A 52 -7.08 14.99 -18.86
CA GLY A 52 -7.16 13.56 -19.08
C GLY A 52 -5.85 12.90 -19.52
N ILE A 53 -4.75 13.63 -19.62
CA ILE A 53 -3.48 13.09 -20.08
C ILE A 53 -2.82 12.21 -19.01
N PHE A 54 -2.11 11.17 -19.46
CA PHE A 54 -1.41 10.19 -18.60
C PHE A 54 -0.59 10.83 -17.50
N GLY A 55 0.18 11.89 -17.82
CA GLY A 55 1.05 12.56 -16.86
C GLY A 55 0.31 13.24 -15.70
N ARG A 56 -0.96 13.66 -15.88
CA ARG A 56 -1.80 14.19 -14.79
C ARG A 56 -2.55 13.10 -14.04
N LEU A 57 -3.02 12.09 -14.75
CA LEU A 57 -3.79 11.00 -14.13
C LEU A 57 -2.91 10.06 -13.31
N ARG A 58 -1.63 9.83 -13.70
CA ARG A 58 -0.73 8.93 -12.98
C ARG A 58 -0.51 9.33 -11.52
N PRO A 59 -0.13 10.57 -11.16
CA PRO A 59 -0.03 10.99 -9.77
C PRO A 59 -1.34 10.88 -9.00
N LEU A 60 -2.49 11.16 -9.65
CA LEU A 60 -3.81 10.96 -9.04
C LEU A 60 -4.06 9.51 -8.68
N HIS A 61 -3.76 8.59 -9.61
CA HIS A 61 -3.87 7.16 -9.36
C HIS A 61 -3.01 6.73 -8.17
N THR A 62 -1.73 7.08 -8.17
CA THR A 62 -0.79 6.66 -7.13
C THR A 62 -1.16 7.24 -5.76
N ASN A 63 -1.50 8.53 -5.68
CA ASN A 63 -1.92 9.15 -4.42
C ASN A 63 -3.24 8.58 -3.89
N ALA A 64 -4.23 8.34 -4.75
CA ALA A 64 -5.51 7.75 -4.34
C ALA A 64 -5.31 6.32 -3.78
N VAL A 65 -4.43 5.51 -4.40
CA VAL A 65 -4.16 4.14 -3.97
C VAL A 65 -3.30 4.11 -2.71
N ILE A 66 -2.21 4.89 -2.65
CA ILE A 66 -1.31 4.88 -1.49
C ILE A 66 -1.99 5.50 -0.28
N TYR A 67 -2.48 6.73 -0.42
CA TYR A 67 -2.94 7.54 0.71
C TYR A 67 -4.43 7.41 0.99
N GLY A 68 -5.23 7.13 -0.01
CA GLY A 68 -6.67 6.92 0.17
C GLY A 68 -7.02 5.47 0.50
N PHE A 69 -6.64 4.53 -0.37
CA PHE A 69 -6.95 3.12 -0.21
C PHE A 69 -6.07 2.45 0.86
N THR A 70 -4.75 2.48 0.70
CA THR A 70 -3.84 1.70 1.57
C THR A 70 -3.79 2.27 2.99
N LEU A 71 -3.50 3.56 3.17
CA LEU A 71 -3.52 4.15 4.50
C LEU A 71 -4.91 4.15 5.11
N GLY A 72 -5.97 4.35 4.31
CA GLY A 72 -7.35 4.20 4.78
C GLY A 72 -7.60 2.82 5.40
N GLY A 73 -7.15 1.75 4.75
CA GLY A 73 -7.25 0.38 5.26
C GLY A 73 -6.39 0.11 6.50
N ILE A 74 -5.16 0.62 6.51
CA ILE A 74 -4.24 0.51 7.66
C ILE A 74 -4.84 1.24 8.87
N TRP A 75 -5.39 2.45 8.69
CA TRP A 75 -5.99 3.20 9.80
C TRP A 75 -7.33 2.64 10.25
N ALA A 76 -8.17 2.14 9.32
CA ALA A 76 -9.36 1.38 9.72
C ALA A 76 -8.96 0.21 10.64
N SER A 77 -7.88 -0.49 10.28
CA SER A 77 -7.32 -1.59 11.07
C SER A 77 -6.70 -1.10 12.39
N TRP A 78 -5.92 0.01 12.38
CA TRP A 78 -5.35 0.59 13.61
C TRP A 78 -6.44 0.95 14.64
N TYR A 79 -7.47 1.69 14.23
CA TYR A 79 -8.55 2.11 15.14
C TYR A 79 -9.40 0.94 15.66
N TYR A 80 -9.35 -0.21 14.98
CA TYR A 80 -9.95 -1.46 15.42
C TYR A 80 -9.00 -2.28 16.30
N ILE A 81 -7.81 -2.58 15.81
CA ILE A 81 -6.81 -3.44 16.47
C ILE A 81 -6.31 -2.80 17.75
N GLY A 82 -5.96 -1.50 17.72
CA GLY A 82 -5.38 -0.76 18.82
C GLY A 82 -6.24 -0.85 20.09
N GLN A 83 -7.54 -0.59 19.99
CA GLN A 83 -8.44 -0.72 21.14
C GLN A 83 -8.44 -2.15 21.73
N ARG A 84 -8.44 -3.17 20.85
CA ARG A 84 -8.56 -4.57 21.27
C ARG A 84 -7.28 -5.11 21.91
N VAL A 85 -6.12 -4.81 21.35
CA VAL A 85 -4.84 -5.32 21.87
C VAL A 85 -4.35 -4.52 23.06
N LEU A 86 -4.72 -3.24 23.18
CA LEU A 86 -4.42 -2.40 24.34
C LEU A 86 -5.47 -2.52 25.45
N LYS A 87 -6.60 -3.18 25.17
CA LYS A 87 -7.77 -3.31 26.09
C LYS A 87 -8.30 -1.95 26.57
N ILE A 88 -8.42 -0.99 25.64
CA ILE A 88 -8.98 0.34 25.88
C ILE A 88 -10.22 0.56 25.02
N THR A 89 -11.02 1.56 25.34
CA THR A 89 -12.11 2.01 24.48
C THR A 89 -12.16 3.54 24.41
N TYR A 90 -12.41 4.10 23.22
CA TYR A 90 -12.55 5.54 23.05
C TYR A 90 -13.78 6.14 23.73
N HIS A 91 -14.75 5.31 24.16
CA HIS A 91 -15.82 5.77 25.05
C HIS A 91 -15.28 6.27 26.39
N GLN A 92 -14.20 5.67 26.91
CA GLN A 92 -13.57 6.05 28.18
C GLN A 92 -12.47 7.11 27.99
N HIS A 93 -12.05 7.39 26.76
CA HIS A 93 -11.00 8.34 26.41
C HIS A 93 -11.45 9.34 25.34
N PRO A 94 -12.36 10.29 25.67
CA PRO A 94 -12.98 11.20 24.70
C PRO A 94 -11.95 12.09 23.98
N PHE A 95 -10.86 12.49 24.64
CA PHE A 95 -9.78 13.22 24.00
C PHE A 95 -9.16 12.43 22.83
N LEU A 96 -8.83 11.15 23.05
CA LEU A 96 -8.25 10.30 21.99
C LEU A 96 -9.25 10.07 20.85
N LYS A 97 -10.56 10.01 21.15
CA LYS A 97 -11.62 9.95 20.14
C LYS A 97 -11.64 11.22 19.30
N ILE A 98 -11.64 12.39 19.93
CA ILE A 98 -11.65 13.69 19.22
C ILE A 98 -10.42 13.80 18.31
N VAL A 99 -9.23 13.51 18.83
CA VAL A 99 -7.99 13.52 18.05
C VAL A 99 -8.07 12.56 16.84
N GLY A 100 -8.61 11.36 17.03
CA GLY A 100 -8.81 10.41 15.93
C GLY A 100 -9.83 10.87 14.88
N LEU A 101 -10.90 11.57 15.28
CA LEU A 101 -11.86 12.18 14.35
C LEU A 101 -11.24 13.36 13.59
N LEU A 102 -10.46 14.21 14.26
CA LEU A 102 -9.71 15.30 13.62
C LEU A 102 -8.71 14.76 12.61
N HIS A 103 -7.96 13.69 12.97
CA HIS A 103 -7.08 13.00 12.05
C HIS A 103 -7.83 12.55 10.78
N PHE A 104 -8.98 11.89 10.93
CA PHE A 104 -9.78 11.43 9.80
C PHE A 104 -10.21 12.58 8.89
N TRP A 105 -10.85 13.62 9.45
CA TRP A 105 -11.40 14.70 8.64
C TRP A 105 -10.33 15.55 7.98
N LEU A 106 -9.21 15.79 8.68
CA LEU A 106 -8.08 16.52 8.10
C LEU A 106 -7.45 15.73 6.96
N TRP A 107 -7.37 14.39 7.09
CA TRP A 107 -6.85 13.53 6.03
C TRP A 107 -7.77 13.51 4.80
N ILE A 108 -9.08 13.43 4.99
CA ILE A 108 -10.02 13.52 3.87
C ILE A 108 -9.94 14.87 3.17
N LEU A 109 -9.87 15.97 3.93
CA LEU A 109 -9.66 17.31 3.37
C LEU A 109 -8.37 17.35 2.53
N LEU A 110 -7.27 16.81 3.05
CA LEU A 110 -6.00 16.73 2.34
C LEU A 110 -6.12 15.96 1.03
N LEU A 111 -6.77 14.79 1.04
CA LEU A 111 -6.96 13.99 -0.17
C LEU A 111 -7.79 14.73 -1.24
N VAL A 112 -8.84 15.42 -0.83
CA VAL A 112 -9.65 16.24 -1.76
C VAL A 112 -8.84 17.41 -2.33
N LEU A 113 -8.11 18.15 -1.50
CA LEU A 113 -7.24 19.24 -1.95
C LEU A 113 -6.10 18.73 -2.83
N GLY A 114 -5.55 17.55 -2.52
CA GLY A 114 -4.54 16.88 -3.33
C GLY A 114 -5.05 16.53 -4.73
N VAL A 115 -6.25 15.97 -4.84
CA VAL A 115 -6.91 15.70 -6.12
C VAL A 115 -7.04 17.00 -6.93
N ILE A 116 -7.55 18.07 -6.33
CA ILE A 116 -7.73 19.38 -6.99
C ILE A 116 -6.37 19.93 -7.44
N SER A 117 -5.35 19.89 -6.57
CA SER A 117 -4.00 20.38 -6.85
C SER A 117 -3.39 19.63 -8.05
N LEU A 118 -3.42 18.31 -8.05
CA LEU A 118 -2.86 17.49 -9.12
C LEU A 118 -3.60 17.67 -10.46
N PHE A 119 -4.93 17.76 -10.44
CA PHE A 119 -5.71 18.09 -11.64
C PHE A 119 -5.37 19.48 -12.18
N ALA A 120 -5.18 20.47 -11.32
CA ALA A 120 -4.77 21.81 -11.70
C ALA A 120 -3.32 21.87 -12.22
N GLY A 121 -2.55 20.78 -12.11
CA GLY A 121 -1.13 20.75 -12.45
C GLY A 121 -0.22 21.38 -11.41
N LEU A 122 -0.74 21.65 -10.21
CA LEU A 122 0.05 22.15 -9.06
C LEU A 122 0.70 20.95 -8.37
N THR A 123 1.90 20.63 -8.78
CA THR A 123 2.64 19.44 -8.35
C THR A 123 4.14 19.72 -8.32
N GLN A 124 4.87 18.95 -7.52
CA GLN A 124 6.33 18.93 -7.50
C GLN A 124 6.86 17.59 -7.98
N SER A 125 8.12 17.55 -8.45
CA SER A 125 8.75 16.34 -8.97
C SER A 125 9.34 15.46 -7.86
N LYS A 126 8.51 15.11 -6.87
CA LYS A 126 8.83 14.19 -5.77
C LYS A 126 7.88 13.00 -5.86
N GLU A 127 8.35 11.87 -6.32
CA GLU A 127 7.50 10.68 -6.47
C GLU A 127 6.95 10.19 -5.13
N TYR A 128 5.64 9.92 -5.07
CA TYR A 128 4.86 9.64 -3.85
C TYR A 128 4.83 10.80 -2.83
N ALA A 129 5.21 12.01 -3.25
CA ALA A 129 5.17 13.23 -2.45
C ALA A 129 4.98 14.45 -3.38
N GLU A 130 4.09 14.30 -4.37
CA GLU A 130 3.86 15.27 -5.44
C GLU A 130 3.13 16.54 -4.97
N LEU A 131 2.60 16.56 -3.74
CA LEU A 131 1.86 17.71 -3.22
C LEU A 131 2.79 18.91 -2.99
N MET A 132 2.24 20.11 -3.21
CA MET A 132 2.96 21.36 -2.97
C MET A 132 3.08 21.66 -1.47
N TRP A 133 4.11 22.41 -1.06
CA TRP A 133 4.45 22.68 0.33
C TRP A 133 3.29 23.10 1.27
N PRO A 134 2.26 23.86 0.85
CA PRO A 134 1.16 24.19 1.75
C PRO A 134 0.34 22.94 2.14
N LEU A 135 0.23 21.96 1.23
CA LEU A 135 -0.45 20.69 1.50
C LEU A 135 0.43 19.76 2.34
N ASP A 136 1.77 19.82 2.17
CA ASP A 136 2.71 19.08 3.02
C ASP A 136 2.56 19.43 4.50
N ILE A 137 2.26 20.70 4.83
CA ILE A 137 1.98 21.11 6.21
C ILE A 137 0.73 20.36 6.73
N ILE A 138 -0.31 20.21 5.91
CA ILE A 138 -1.51 19.47 6.30
C ILE A 138 -1.18 17.99 6.52
N VAL A 139 -0.33 17.39 5.66
CA VAL A 139 0.18 16.01 5.85
C VAL A 139 0.83 15.88 7.23
N VAL A 140 1.75 16.78 7.56
CA VAL A 140 2.47 16.74 8.84
C VAL A 140 1.51 16.87 10.03
N VAL A 141 0.56 17.80 9.99
CA VAL A 141 -0.42 17.98 11.07
C VAL A 141 -1.31 16.74 11.23
N ALA A 142 -1.81 16.18 10.13
CA ALA A 142 -2.61 14.95 10.18
C ALA A 142 -1.80 13.77 10.74
N TRP A 143 -0.54 13.65 10.35
CA TRP A 143 0.37 12.63 10.85
C TRP A 143 0.63 12.77 12.36
N VAL A 144 0.86 14.00 12.84
CA VAL A 144 0.99 14.29 14.28
C VAL A 144 -0.28 13.90 15.04
N LEU A 145 -1.47 14.20 14.51
CA LEU A 145 -2.73 13.79 15.13
C LEU A 145 -2.84 12.27 15.26
N TRP A 146 -2.44 11.51 14.22
CA TRP A 146 -2.37 10.05 14.33
C TRP A 146 -1.39 9.60 15.41
N GLY A 147 -0.20 10.20 15.49
CA GLY A 147 0.78 9.92 16.54
C GLY A 147 0.26 10.18 17.94
N VAL A 148 -0.39 11.34 18.16
CA VAL A 148 -1.01 11.67 19.46
C VAL A 148 -2.07 10.63 19.84
N ASN A 149 -2.92 10.20 18.90
CA ASN A 149 -3.87 9.14 19.14
C ASN A 149 -3.17 7.81 19.46
N MET A 150 -2.17 7.42 18.67
CA MET A 150 -1.49 6.14 18.81
C MET A 150 -0.72 6.03 20.12
N PHE A 151 0.15 6.97 20.41
CA PHE A 151 0.96 6.95 21.64
C PHE A 151 0.13 7.27 22.88
N GLY A 152 -0.87 8.13 22.74
CA GLY A 152 -1.86 8.37 23.80
C GLY A 152 -2.67 7.12 24.13
N SER A 153 -3.08 6.34 23.12
CA SER A 153 -3.74 5.04 23.34
C SER A 153 -2.83 4.05 24.04
N MET A 154 -1.54 4.02 23.68
CA MET A 154 -0.55 3.15 24.34
C MET A 154 -0.26 3.57 25.79
N SER A 155 -0.30 4.86 26.10
CA SER A 155 -0.03 5.35 27.47
C SER A 155 -1.13 4.96 28.46
N VAL A 156 -2.38 4.82 27.99
CA VAL A 156 -3.54 4.42 28.83
C VAL A 156 -3.90 2.94 28.70
N ARG A 157 -3.03 2.13 28.12
CA ARG A 157 -3.26 0.70 27.93
C ARG A 157 -3.45 -0.05 29.24
N ARG A 158 -4.31 -1.07 29.19
CA ARG A 158 -4.51 -2.01 30.30
C ARG A 158 -3.74 -3.32 30.11
N GLU A 159 -3.11 -3.52 28.95
CA GLU A 159 -2.27 -4.67 28.66
C GLU A 159 -0.80 -4.32 28.93
N ASN A 160 -0.08 -5.18 29.64
CA ASN A 160 1.32 -4.92 30.01
C ASN A 160 2.26 -5.03 28.83
N THR A 161 1.96 -5.89 27.86
CA THR A 161 2.78 -6.15 26.69
C THR A 161 2.26 -5.41 25.48
N ILE A 162 3.17 -5.01 24.59
CA ILE A 162 2.82 -4.43 23.30
C ILE A 162 2.85 -5.54 22.25
N TYR A 163 1.69 -5.87 21.68
CA TYR A 163 1.56 -6.89 20.67
C TYR A 163 2.30 -6.48 19.37
N VAL A 164 2.85 -7.45 18.66
CA VAL A 164 3.71 -7.22 17.48
C VAL A 164 3.09 -6.35 16.39
N SER A 165 1.78 -6.41 16.17
CA SER A 165 1.10 -5.50 15.22
C SER A 165 1.39 -4.03 15.52
N LEU A 166 1.46 -3.67 16.81
CA LEU A 166 1.72 -2.28 17.22
C LEU A 166 3.16 -1.86 16.94
N TRP A 167 4.13 -2.78 17.01
CA TRP A 167 5.52 -2.47 16.63
C TRP A 167 5.63 -2.05 15.17
N TYR A 168 4.93 -2.77 14.29
CA TYR A 168 4.89 -2.44 12.87
C TYR A 168 4.18 -1.12 12.59
N TYR A 169 3.10 -0.79 13.33
CA TYR A 169 2.46 0.53 13.23
C TYR A 169 3.36 1.66 13.74
N ILE A 170 4.10 1.45 14.84
CA ILE A 170 5.09 2.41 15.34
C ILE A 170 6.18 2.63 14.28
N ALA A 171 6.70 1.54 13.69
CA ALA A 171 7.71 1.63 12.63
C ALA A 171 7.18 2.39 11.41
N THR A 172 5.94 2.13 10.99
CA THR A 172 5.26 2.90 9.92
C THR A 172 5.19 4.37 10.29
N TYR A 173 4.74 4.70 11.49
CA TYR A 173 4.61 6.08 11.95
C TYR A 173 5.95 6.82 11.92
N VAL A 174 6.96 6.25 12.57
CA VAL A 174 8.29 6.90 12.71
C VAL A 174 9.00 6.98 11.36
N GLY A 175 9.01 5.88 10.60
CA GLY A 175 9.68 5.83 9.30
C GLY A 175 9.12 6.85 8.32
N ILE A 176 7.81 6.89 8.16
CA ILE A 176 7.16 7.84 7.25
C ILE A 176 7.33 9.28 7.73
N ALA A 177 7.15 9.56 9.03
CA ALA A 177 7.33 10.91 9.56
C ALA A 177 8.72 11.47 9.24
N VAL A 178 9.77 10.70 9.53
CA VAL A 178 11.16 11.15 9.31
C VAL A 178 11.45 11.32 7.82
N MET A 179 11.16 10.31 7.02
CA MET A 179 11.57 10.32 5.61
C MET A 179 10.76 11.30 4.77
N TYR A 180 9.44 11.43 5.02
CA TYR A 180 8.62 12.42 4.34
C TYR A 180 9.08 13.84 4.65
N LEU A 181 9.33 14.15 5.94
CA LEU A 181 9.78 15.46 6.37
C LEU A 181 11.08 15.84 5.65
N PHE A 182 12.09 14.97 5.68
CA PHE A 182 13.37 15.27 5.03
C PHE A 182 13.23 15.38 3.51
N ASN A 183 12.44 14.52 2.85
CA ASN A 183 12.25 14.58 1.41
C ASN A 183 11.60 15.90 0.95
N ASN A 184 10.63 16.42 1.71
CA ASN A 184 9.83 17.58 1.34
C ASN A 184 10.36 18.90 1.91
N LEU A 185 11.57 18.91 2.51
CA LEU A 185 12.19 20.16 2.94
C LEU A 185 12.38 21.10 1.75
N SER A 186 11.69 22.21 1.79
CA SER A 186 11.69 23.21 0.72
C SER A 186 11.56 24.62 1.28
N ILE A 187 12.03 25.61 0.52
CA ILE A 187 11.90 27.04 0.83
C ILE A 187 10.83 27.62 -0.09
N PRO A 188 9.70 28.13 0.44
CA PRO A 188 8.70 28.79 -0.37
C PRO A 188 9.29 30.00 -1.10
N THR A 189 9.13 30.06 -2.42
CA THR A 189 9.74 31.13 -3.25
C THR A 189 9.15 32.50 -2.98
N TYR A 190 7.88 32.56 -2.58
CA TYR A 190 7.20 33.79 -2.19
C TYR A 190 7.95 34.58 -1.11
N PHE A 191 8.59 33.89 -0.15
CA PHE A 191 9.35 34.57 0.93
C PHE A 191 10.76 34.95 0.54
N VAL A 192 11.31 34.46 -0.57
CA VAL A 192 12.72 34.60 -0.92
C VAL A 192 12.92 35.51 -2.12
N ALA A 193 12.02 35.54 -3.09
CA ALA A 193 12.28 36.16 -4.38
C ALA A 193 11.08 36.81 -5.07
N ASP A 194 9.94 36.96 -4.44
CA ASP A 194 8.68 37.45 -5.04
C ASP A 194 8.35 36.80 -6.41
N MET A 195 8.73 35.54 -6.57
CA MET A 195 8.58 34.81 -7.81
C MET A 195 7.20 34.11 -7.89
N GLY A 196 6.18 34.89 -8.01
CA GLY A 196 4.96 34.61 -8.76
C GLY A 196 3.85 33.80 -8.09
N SER A 197 4.05 32.82 -7.23
CA SER A 197 2.95 32.01 -6.69
C SER A 197 3.23 31.50 -5.28
N VAL A 198 2.26 31.66 -4.40
CA VAL A 198 2.27 31.11 -3.02
C VAL A 198 2.54 29.60 -2.98
N TRP A 199 2.24 28.89 -4.07
CA TRP A 199 2.36 27.43 -4.16
C TRP A 199 3.79 26.96 -4.44
N HIS A 200 4.66 27.77 -5.04
CA HIS A 200 5.99 27.34 -5.45
C HIS A 200 6.99 27.33 -4.29
N SER A 201 7.87 26.36 -4.33
CA SER A 201 9.00 26.22 -3.43
C SER A 201 10.23 25.66 -4.15
N ILE A 202 11.39 25.86 -3.56
CA ILE A 202 12.66 25.30 -4.04
C ILE A 202 13.08 24.22 -3.04
N SER A 203 13.41 23.00 -3.53
CA SER A 203 13.95 21.94 -2.69
C SER A 203 15.22 22.39 -1.97
N MET A 204 15.40 21.97 -0.72
CA MET A 204 16.65 22.17 0.04
C MET A 204 17.82 21.37 -0.55
N TYR A 205 17.54 20.43 -1.41
CA TYR A 205 18.52 19.55 -2.05
C TYR A 205 18.57 19.80 -3.55
N SER A 206 19.71 19.47 -4.16
CA SER A 206 19.92 19.62 -5.61
C SER A 206 20.73 18.48 -6.19
N GLY A 207 20.55 18.21 -7.48
CA GLY A 207 21.30 17.21 -8.23
C GLY A 207 21.22 15.81 -7.63
N SER A 208 22.34 15.15 -7.52
CA SER A 208 22.42 13.76 -6.99
C SER A 208 21.94 13.65 -5.53
N ASN A 209 22.09 14.71 -4.73
CA ASN A 209 21.59 14.71 -3.35
C ASN A 209 20.07 14.75 -3.31
N ASP A 210 19.43 15.50 -4.20
CA ASP A 210 17.96 15.50 -4.32
C ASP A 210 17.44 14.14 -4.78
N ALA A 211 18.10 13.50 -5.73
CA ALA A 211 17.75 12.16 -6.17
C ALA A 211 17.91 11.11 -5.05
N LEU A 212 18.98 11.20 -4.25
CA LEU A 212 19.21 10.30 -3.11
C LEU A 212 18.15 10.46 -2.03
N ILE A 213 17.80 11.70 -1.64
CA ILE A 213 16.78 11.92 -0.62
C ILE A 213 15.39 11.54 -1.14
N GLN A 214 15.12 11.80 -2.43
CA GLN A 214 13.89 11.36 -3.11
C GLN A 214 13.72 9.84 -3.02
N TRP A 215 14.74 9.07 -3.29
CA TRP A 215 14.62 7.60 -3.27
C TRP A 215 14.85 6.99 -1.90
N TRP A 216 15.47 7.73 -0.98
CA TRP A 216 15.38 7.38 0.44
C TRP A 216 13.92 7.44 0.93
N TRP A 217 13.16 8.46 0.50
CA TRP A 217 11.73 8.54 0.71
C TRP A 217 10.95 7.51 -0.14
N GLY A 218 11.06 7.54 -1.46
CA GLY A 218 10.22 6.77 -2.38
C GLY A 218 10.25 5.26 -2.14
N HIS A 219 11.45 4.68 -1.96
CA HIS A 219 11.61 3.28 -1.61
C HIS A 219 11.06 2.98 -0.20
N ASN A 220 11.33 3.84 0.76
CA ASN A 220 10.91 3.61 2.13
C ASN A 220 9.43 3.95 2.37
N ALA A 221 8.80 4.81 1.57
CA ALA A 221 7.35 4.97 1.57
C ALA A 221 6.65 3.62 1.28
N VAL A 222 7.12 2.91 0.26
CA VAL A 222 6.66 1.54 -0.03
C VAL A 222 6.96 0.59 1.14
N ALA A 223 8.17 0.64 1.68
CA ALA A 223 8.60 -0.21 2.79
C ALA A 223 7.75 -0.02 4.07
N PHE A 224 7.50 1.22 4.47
CA PHE A 224 6.83 1.50 5.74
C PHE A 224 5.30 1.58 5.61
N VAL A 225 4.76 1.96 4.46
CA VAL A 225 3.30 1.90 4.24
C VAL A 225 2.90 0.50 3.80
N PHE A 226 3.42 0.02 2.67
CA PHE A 226 2.95 -1.23 2.06
C PHE A 226 3.46 -2.48 2.77
N THR A 227 4.65 -2.44 3.36
CA THR A 227 5.20 -3.59 4.07
C THR A 227 4.89 -3.50 5.55
N SER A 228 5.46 -2.54 6.28
CA SER A 228 5.33 -2.48 7.75
C SER A 228 3.87 -2.35 8.20
N GLY A 229 3.11 -1.38 7.68
CA GLY A 229 1.71 -1.16 8.06
C GLY A 229 0.82 -2.37 7.77
N VAL A 230 1.06 -3.05 6.65
CA VAL A 230 0.28 -4.22 6.24
C VAL A 230 0.71 -5.48 7.02
N ILE A 231 2.00 -5.65 7.32
CA ILE A 231 2.46 -6.72 8.24
C ILE A 231 1.81 -6.55 9.62
N GLY A 232 1.77 -5.33 10.15
CA GLY A 232 1.08 -5.05 11.41
C GLY A 232 -0.39 -5.48 11.37
N THR A 233 -1.04 -5.30 10.22
CA THR A 233 -2.43 -5.68 10.00
C THR A 233 -2.59 -7.20 9.93
N ILE A 234 -1.82 -7.90 9.09
CA ILE A 234 -1.97 -9.35 8.90
C ILE A 234 -1.58 -10.15 10.15
N TYR A 235 -0.61 -9.70 10.95
CA TYR A 235 -0.23 -10.33 12.22
C TYR A 235 -1.35 -10.33 13.27
N TYR A 236 -2.36 -9.48 13.09
CA TYR A 236 -3.58 -9.55 13.90
C TYR A 236 -4.62 -10.48 13.25
N PHE A 237 -4.92 -10.29 11.97
CA PHE A 237 -6.06 -10.96 11.34
C PHE A 237 -5.82 -12.43 11.01
N LEU A 238 -4.62 -12.80 10.56
CA LEU A 238 -4.33 -14.21 10.22
C LEU A 238 -4.41 -15.14 11.43
N PRO A 239 -3.80 -14.84 12.60
CA PRO A 239 -3.99 -15.64 13.81
C PRO A 239 -5.45 -15.72 14.26
N LYS A 240 -6.22 -14.64 14.08
CA LYS A 240 -7.63 -14.59 14.47
C LYS A 240 -8.51 -15.43 13.54
N GLU A 241 -8.29 -15.38 12.25
CA GLU A 241 -9.06 -16.16 11.27
C GLU A 241 -8.68 -17.65 11.30
N SER A 242 -7.40 -17.97 11.45
CA SER A 242 -6.94 -19.38 11.52
C SER A 242 -7.20 -20.05 12.87
N GLY A 243 -7.48 -19.26 13.93
CA GLY A 243 -7.58 -19.78 15.29
C GLY A 243 -6.25 -20.27 15.87
N GLN A 244 -5.12 -19.87 15.28
CA GLN A 244 -3.78 -20.32 15.67
C GLN A 244 -2.93 -19.13 16.15
N PRO A 245 -2.07 -19.32 17.17
CA PRO A 245 -1.07 -18.33 17.51
C PRO A 245 -0.04 -18.20 16.41
N ILE A 246 0.66 -17.05 16.34
CA ILE A 246 1.81 -16.87 15.43
C ILE A 246 2.80 -18.03 15.64
N PHE A 247 3.22 -18.66 14.55
CA PHE A 247 4.06 -19.86 14.58
C PHE A 247 5.35 -19.69 15.38
N SER A 248 6.07 -18.57 15.15
CA SER A 248 7.32 -18.31 15.87
C SER A 248 7.46 -16.83 16.24
N TYR A 249 7.36 -16.54 17.52
CA TYR A 249 7.59 -15.19 18.03
C TYR A 249 9.06 -14.77 17.91
N LYS A 250 10.01 -15.71 18.05
CA LYS A 250 11.44 -15.45 17.85
C LYS A 250 11.74 -15.04 16.40
N LEU A 251 11.12 -15.73 15.44
CA LEU A 251 11.25 -15.37 14.02
C LEU A 251 10.64 -13.99 13.74
N THR A 252 9.52 -13.66 14.38
CA THR A 252 8.92 -12.32 14.29
C THR A 252 9.87 -11.24 14.79
N LEU A 253 10.54 -11.46 15.94
CA LEU A 253 11.54 -10.52 16.49
C LEU A 253 12.70 -10.31 15.52
N PHE A 254 13.28 -11.41 15.04
CA PHE A 254 14.37 -11.36 14.07
C PHE A 254 13.95 -10.60 12.81
N SER A 255 12.82 -10.96 12.23
CA SER A 255 12.32 -10.34 11.00
C SER A 255 12.00 -8.85 11.20
N PHE A 256 11.39 -8.46 12.31
CA PHE A 256 11.07 -7.06 12.58
C PHE A 256 12.33 -6.19 12.61
N TRP A 257 13.28 -6.51 13.49
CA TRP A 257 14.46 -5.67 13.66
C TRP A 257 15.36 -5.65 12.43
N SER A 258 15.58 -6.81 11.79
CA SER A 258 16.38 -6.87 10.58
C SER A 258 15.69 -6.16 9.40
N LEU A 259 14.37 -6.27 9.26
CA LEU A 259 13.61 -5.58 8.23
C LEU A 259 13.74 -4.07 8.38
N MET A 260 13.47 -3.54 9.58
CA MET A 260 13.55 -2.09 9.85
C MET A 260 14.94 -1.53 9.63
N PHE A 261 15.97 -2.27 10.01
CA PHE A 261 17.36 -1.83 9.81
C PHE A 261 17.78 -1.87 8.34
N VAL A 262 17.44 -2.93 7.61
CA VAL A 262 17.91 -3.15 6.24
C VAL A 262 17.19 -2.25 5.23
N TYR A 263 15.88 -2.02 5.40
CA TYR A 263 15.11 -1.24 4.45
C TYR A 263 15.66 0.18 4.22
N ILE A 264 16.07 0.87 5.27
CA ILE A 264 16.48 2.28 5.18
C ILE A 264 17.70 2.51 4.26
N TRP A 265 18.46 1.47 3.95
CA TRP A 265 19.66 1.55 3.11
C TRP A 265 19.41 1.15 1.65
N ALA A 266 18.27 0.55 1.35
CA ALA A 266 18.03 -0.07 0.05
C ALA A 266 17.66 0.94 -1.05
N GLY A 267 17.14 2.14 -0.71
CA GLY A 267 16.55 3.09 -1.66
C GLY A 267 17.45 3.52 -2.82
N GLY A 268 18.78 3.53 -2.63
CA GLY A 268 19.71 3.88 -3.71
C GLY A 268 19.74 2.90 -4.89
N HIS A 269 19.09 1.72 -4.79
CA HIS A 269 18.98 0.81 -5.92
C HIS A 269 18.11 1.39 -7.07
N HIS A 270 17.27 2.39 -6.80
CA HIS A 270 16.59 3.14 -7.85
C HIS A 270 17.50 4.06 -8.66
N LEU A 271 18.75 4.23 -8.23
CA LEU A 271 19.74 5.12 -8.84
C LEU A 271 20.94 4.38 -9.40
N ILE A 272 20.82 3.06 -9.62
CA ILE A 272 21.88 2.25 -10.27
C ILE A 272 22.05 2.77 -11.71
N TYR A 273 23.31 2.86 -12.14
CA TYR A 273 23.74 3.44 -13.42
C TYR A 273 23.42 4.95 -13.58
N SER A 274 23.23 5.66 -12.47
CA SER A 274 23.11 7.12 -12.46
C SER A 274 24.42 7.79 -12.04
N THR A 275 24.37 9.11 -11.83
CA THR A 275 25.53 9.94 -11.42
C THR A 275 25.89 9.82 -9.94
N VAL A 276 25.15 9.05 -9.14
CA VAL A 276 25.51 8.84 -7.73
C VAL A 276 26.76 7.94 -7.60
N PRO A 277 27.58 8.09 -6.55
CA PRO A 277 28.78 7.30 -6.36
C PRO A 277 28.55 5.78 -6.42
N ASP A 278 29.43 5.02 -7.05
CA ASP A 278 29.26 3.57 -7.23
C ASP A 278 29.13 2.80 -5.92
N TRP A 279 29.81 3.24 -4.86
CA TRP A 279 29.68 2.59 -3.56
C TRP A 279 28.27 2.71 -2.97
N VAL A 280 27.53 3.82 -3.23
CA VAL A 280 26.12 3.96 -2.82
C VAL A 280 25.25 2.98 -3.57
N GLN A 281 25.45 2.86 -4.89
CA GLN A 281 24.69 1.92 -5.74
C GLN A 281 24.95 0.47 -5.29
N THR A 282 26.22 0.12 -5.03
CA THR A 282 26.61 -1.23 -4.57
C THR A 282 26.05 -1.53 -3.19
N LEU A 283 26.17 -0.61 -2.23
CA LEU A 283 25.63 -0.76 -0.89
C LEU A 283 24.13 -1.01 -0.93
N SER A 284 23.41 -0.19 -1.69
CA SER A 284 21.95 -0.31 -1.80
C SER A 284 21.53 -1.63 -2.46
N SER A 285 22.24 -2.10 -3.48
CA SER A 285 22.01 -3.42 -4.08
C SER A 285 22.22 -4.55 -3.08
N VAL A 286 23.29 -4.51 -2.28
CA VAL A 286 23.57 -5.51 -1.24
C VAL A 286 22.44 -5.53 -0.19
N PHE A 287 22.05 -4.36 0.33
CA PHE A 287 20.97 -4.30 1.32
C PHE A 287 19.63 -4.76 0.74
N SER A 288 19.36 -4.48 -0.54
CA SER A 288 18.15 -4.98 -1.22
C SER A 288 18.10 -6.50 -1.32
N VAL A 289 19.24 -7.14 -1.60
CA VAL A 289 19.35 -8.62 -1.62
C VAL A 289 19.20 -9.19 -0.21
N VAL A 290 19.82 -8.55 0.78
CA VAL A 290 19.70 -8.97 2.19
C VAL A 290 18.26 -8.90 2.70
N LEU A 291 17.41 -8.03 2.15
CA LEU A 291 15.97 -7.95 2.49
C LEU A 291 15.21 -9.27 2.27
N ILE A 292 15.70 -10.18 1.44
CA ILE A 292 15.08 -11.50 1.27
C ILE A 292 14.98 -12.21 2.62
N LEU A 293 16.00 -12.16 3.46
CA LEU A 293 16.04 -12.89 4.72
C LEU A 293 14.89 -12.49 5.69
N PRO A 294 14.73 -11.22 6.08
CA PRO A 294 13.64 -10.82 6.98
C PRO A 294 12.27 -10.88 6.33
N SER A 295 12.15 -10.58 5.02
CA SER A 295 10.88 -10.60 4.31
C SER A 295 10.34 -12.03 4.19
N TRP A 296 11.17 -12.96 3.76
CA TRP A 296 10.79 -14.37 3.69
C TRP A 296 10.63 -14.99 5.08
N GLY A 297 11.44 -14.58 6.06
CA GLY A 297 11.22 -14.95 7.45
C GLY A 297 9.81 -14.59 7.94
N THR A 298 9.35 -13.38 7.61
CA THR A 298 7.98 -12.93 7.90
C THR A 298 6.94 -13.76 7.16
N ALA A 299 7.08 -13.94 5.84
CA ALA A 299 6.11 -14.68 5.03
C ALA A 299 6.03 -16.16 5.43
N ILE A 300 7.17 -16.80 5.65
CA ILE A 300 7.23 -18.19 6.14
C ILE A 300 6.55 -18.31 7.50
N ASN A 301 6.75 -17.35 8.40
CA ASN A 301 6.09 -17.32 9.69
C ASN A 301 4.57 -17.22 9.57
N MET A 302 4.08 -16.39 8.63
CA MET A 302 2.65 -16.28 8.32
C MET A 302 2.10 -17.61 7.77
N LEU A 303 2.76 -18.21 6.77
CA LEU A 303 2.31 -19.46 6.17
C LEU A 303 2.36 -20.63 7.17
N LEU A 304 3.39 -20.70 8.02
CA LEU A 304 3.49 -21.72 9.06
C LEU A 304 2.49 -21.49 10.21
N THR A 305 1.96 -20.30 10.38
CA THR A 305 0.82 -20.05 11.28
C THR A 305 -0.42 -20.85 10.86
N MET A 306 -0.52 -21.22 9.58
CA MET A 306 -1.56 -22.10 9.06
C MET A 306 -1.30 -23.60 9.32
N ARG A 307 -0.21 -23.97 10.00
CA ARG A 307 0.14 -25.37 10.26
C ARG A 307 -1.00 -26.10 10.98
N GLY A 308 -1.46 -27.20 10.37
CA GLY A 308 -2.61 -27.97 10.86
C GLY A 308 -3.99 -27.41 10.48
N GLN A 309 -4.05 -26.23 9.84
CA GLN A 309 -5.29 -25.56 9.48
C GLN A 309 -5.49 -25.36 7.95
N TRP A 310 -4.69 -26.02 7.13
CA TRP A 310 -4.75 -25.87 5.67
C TRP A 310 -6.10 -26.28 5.05
N HIS A 311 -6.91 -27.10 5.73
CA HIS A 311 -8.27 -27.43 5.33
C HIS A 311 -9.17 -26.18 5.26
N GLN A 312 -8.90 -25.15 6.06
CA GLN A 312 -9.65 -23.89 6.06
C GLN A 312 -9.56 -23.12 4.73
N LEU A 313 -8.59 -23.41 3.87
CA LEU A 313 -8.57 -22.86 2.50
C LEU A 313 -9.83 -23.24 1.69
N LYS A 314 -10.48 -24.37 2.02
CA LYS A 314 -11.73 -24.77 1.38
C LYS A 314 -12.96 -24.15 2.05
N GLU A 315 -12.86 -23.80 3.31
CA GLU A 315 -13.99 -23.41 4.16
C GLU A 315 -14.11 -21.88 4.32
N SER A 316 -12.96 -21.17 4.42
CA SER A 316 -12.92 -19.73 4.68
C SER A 316 -12.35 -18.97 3.49
N PRO A 317 -13.15 -18.12 2.82
CA PRO A 317 -12.65 -17.24 1.79
C PRO A 317 -11.60 -16.25 2.32
N LEU A 318 -11.73 -15.80 3.57
CA LEU A 318 -10.78 -14.85 4.17
C LEU A 318 -9.39 -15.46 4.34
N ILE A 319 -9.32 -16.72 4.74
CA ILE A 319 -8.05 -17.46 4.82
C ILE A 319 -7.40 -17.57 3.43
N LYS A 320 -8.19 -17.77 2.36
CA LYS A 320 -7.66 -17.76 0.98
C LYS A 320 -6.97 -16.43 0.67
N PHE A 321 -7.63 -15.31 0.95
CA PHE A 321 -7.04 -13.99 0.74
C PHE A 321 -5.74 -13.80 1.55
N LEU A 322 -5.73 -14.14 2.83
CA LEU A 322 -4.57 -13.91 3.72
C LEU A 322 -3.38 -14.82 3.35
N VAL A 323 -3.63 -16.07 2.98
CA VAL A 323 -2.58 -17.01 2.55
C VAL A 323 -2.00 -16.57 1.21
N LEU A 324 -2.86 -16.22 0.25
CA LEU A 324 -2.40 -15.77 -1.06
C LEU A 324 -1.67 -14.41 -0.96
N ALA A 325 -2.14 -13.50 -0.11
CA ALA A 325 -1.42 -12.26 0.20
C ALA A 325 -0.01 -12.53 0.73
N SER A 326 0.14 -13.49 1.66
CA SER A 326 1.47 -13.88 2.17
C SER A 326 2.38 -14.46 1.08
N THR A 327 1.79 -15.18 0.09
CA THR A 327 2.51 -15.71 -1.07
C THR A 327 2.94 -14.58 -2.02
N PHE A 328 2.06 -13.61 -2.29
CA PHE A 328 2.43 -12.42 -3.07
C PHE A 328 3.49 -11.56 -2.38
N TYR A 329 3.47 -11.48 -1.04
CA TYR A 329 4.53 -10.83 -0.29
C TYR A 329 5.89 -11.49 -0.52
N MET A 330 5.95 -12.84 -0.53
CA MET A 330 7.19 -13.57 -0.87
C MET A 330 7.64 -13.27 -2.30
N LEU A 331 6.70 -13.30 -3.26
CA LEU A 331 6.99 -13.09 -4.68
C LEU A 331 7.53 -11.67 -4.91
N SER A 332 6.81 -10.64 -4.46
CA SER A 332 7.21 -9.26 -4.68
C SER A 332 8.53 -8.90 -4.00
N THR A 333 8.80 -9.42 -2.80
CA THR A 333 10.07 -9.15 -2.11
C THR A 333 11.24 -9.88 -2.73
N LEU A 334 11.04 -11.09 -3.29
CA LEU A 334 12.06 -11.77 -4.09
C LEU A 334 12.36 -11.00 -5.37
N GLU A 335 11.33 -10.61 -6.08
CA GLU A 335 11.43 -9.89 -7.35
C GLU A 335 12.16 -8.55 -7.18
N GLY A 336 11.77 -7.73 -6.19
CA GLY A 336 12.44 -6.46 -5.91
C GLY A 336 13.92 -6.62 -5.56
N SER A 337 14.27 -7.69 -4.84
CA SER A 337 15.65 -8.00 -4.52
C SER A 337 16.46 -8.42 -5.76
N ILE A 338 15.85 -9.20 -6.67
CA ILE A 338 16.48 -9.61 -7.94
C ILE A 338 16.68 -8.39 -8.85
N GLN A 339 15.67 -7.52 -8.96
CA GLN A 339 15.75 -6.28 -9.76
C GLN A 339 16.81 -5.29 -9.24
N ALA A 340 17.18 -5.36 -7.97
CA ALA A 340 18.23 -4.54 -7.38
C ALA A 340 19.65 -5.05 -7.69
N ILE A 341 19.82 -6.25 -8.24
CA ILE A 341 21.12 -6.76 -8.70
C ILE A 341 21.54 -5.98 -9.95
N LYS A 342 22.74 -5.39 -9.97
CA LYS A 342 23.18 -4.47 -11.05
C LYS A 342 22.97 -5.05 -12.45
N SER A 343 23.34 -6.31 -12.69
CA SER A 343 23.17 -6.95 -14.01
C SER A 343 21.71 -7.13 -14.43
N VAL A 344 20.81 -7.42 -13.48
CA VAL A 344 19.37 -7.52 -13.73
C VAL A 344 18.78 -6.11 -13.88
N ASN A 345 19.19 -5.17 -13.02
CA ASN A 345 18.76 -3.78 -13.06
C ASN A 345 19.06 -3.14 -14.43
N ALA A 346 20.22 -3.44 -15.02
CA ALA A 346 20.56 -2.98 -16.35
C ALA A 346 19.55 -3.39 -17.45
N LEU A 347 18.83 -4.49 -17.25
CA LEU A 347 17.76 -4.94 -18.13
C LEU A 347 16.39 -4.39 -17.72
N ALA A 348 16.11 -4.37 -16.42
CA ALA A 348 14.78 -4.12 -15.87
C ALA A 348 14.46 -2.64 -15.59
N HIS A 349 15.48 -1.81 -15.32
CA HIS A 349 15.28 -0.42 -14.91
C HIS A 349 14.57 0.39 -16.00
N PHE A 350 13.56 1.17 -15.59
CA PHE A 350 12.65 1.95 -16.44
C PHE A 350 11.73 1.13 -17.37
N THR A 351 11.72 -0.19 -17.27
CA THR A 351 10.84 -1.05 -18.06
C THR A 351 9.51 -1.33 -17.35
N ASP A 352 8.54 -1.89 -18.09
CA ASP A 352 7.25 -2.33 -17.54
C ASP A 352 7.39 -3.50 -16.54
N TRP A 353 8.54 -4.14 -16.43
CA TRP A 353 8.79 -5.11 -15.36
C TRP A 353 8.65 -4.47 -13.97
N ILE A 354 9.11 -3.22 -13.81
CA ILE A 354 8.94 -2.48 -12.54
C ILE A 354 7.45 -2.25 -12.24
N ILE A 355 6.63 -1.99 -13.27
CA ILE A 355 5.18 -1.83 -13.11
C ILE A 355 4.51 -3.15 -12.70
N GLY A 356 4.94 -4.28 -13.28
CA GLY A 356 4.52 -5.62 -12.85
C GLY A 356 4.81 -5.88 -11.38
N HIS A 357 6.06 -5.62 -10.97
CA HIS A 357 6.53 -5.76 -9.59
C HIS A 357 5.70 -4.93 -8.60
N VAL A 358 5.48 -3.66 -8.87
CA VAL A 358 4.70 -2.79 -7.97
C VAL A 358 3.26 -3.31 -7.83
N HIS A 359 2.64 -3.79 -8.92
CA HIS A 359 1.25 -4.23 -8.88
C HIS A 359 1.05 -5.60 -8.27
N ASP A 360 2.01 -6.55 -8.37
CA ASP A 360 1.92 -7.81 -7.64
C ASP A 360 1.99 -7.57 -6.13
N GLY A 361 2.83 -6.63 -5.70
CA GLY A 361 2.91 -6.19 -4.31
C GLY A 361 1.65 -5.45 -3.84
N VAL A 362 1.26 -4.38 -4.54
CA VAL A 362 0.15 -3.51 -4.07
C VAL A 362 -1.22 -4.20 -4.22
N LEU A 363 -1.50 -4.88 -5.31
CA LEU A 363 -2.79 -5.53 -5.51
C LEU A 363 -2.82 -6.92 -4.85
N GLY A 364 -1.75 -7.71 -4.98
CA GLY A 364 -1.68 -9.07 -4.44
C GLY A 364 -1.43 -9.09 -2.93
N TRP A 365 -0.36 -8.46 -2.45
CA TRP A 365 -0.03 -8.43 -1.03
C TRP A 365 -0.92 -7.47 -0.23
N VAL A 366 -0.86 -6.18 -0.56
CA VAL A 366 -1.56 -5.13 0.21
C VAL A 366 -3.06 -5.24 0.03
N GLY A 367 -3.54 -5.29 -1.22
CA GLY A 367 -4.97 -5.32 -1.53
C GLY A 367 -5.68 -6.51 -0.89
N PHE A 368 -5.13 -7.71 -1.02
CA PHE A 368 -5.77 -8.91 -0.46
C PHE A 368 -5.75 -8.92 1.07
N THR A 369 -4.66 -8.46 1.71
CA THR A 369 -4.61 -8.33 3.17
C THR A 369 -5.67 -7.35 3.67
N LEU A 370 -5.79 -6.18 3.05
CA LEU A 370 -6.74 -5.15 3.50
C LEU A 370 -8.20 -5.56 3.23
N ILE A 371 -8.49 -6.16 2.08
CA ILE A 371 -9.84 -6.69 1.76
C ILE A 371 -10.27 -7.74 2.78
N ALA A 372 -9.40 -8.72 3.09
CA ALA A 372 -9.68 -9.73 4.11
C ALA A 372 -9.92 -9.10 5.48
N SER A 373 -9.10 -8.10 5.83
CA SER A 373 -9.23 -7.36 7.09
C SER A 373 -10.57 -6.64 7.19
N MET A 374 -11.02 -5.99 6.10
CA MET A 374 -12.32 -5.32 6.08
C MET A 374 -13.49 -6.31 6.19
N TYR A 375 -13.41 -7.46 5.51
CA TYR A 375 -14.42 -8.52 5.68
C TYR A 375 -14.45 -9.07 7.11
N HIS A 376 -13.29 -9.24 7.76
CA HIS A 376 -13.23 -9.62 9.17
C HIS A 376 -13.89 -8.58 10.08
N MET A 377 -13.58 -7.30 9.84
CA MET A 377 -14.06 -6.22 10.71
C MET A 377 -15.54 -5.89 10.50
N THR A 378 -16.03 -5.87 9.27
CA THR A 378 -17.38 -5.38 8.93
C THR A 378 -18.50 -6.01 9.76
N PRO A 379 -18.57 -7.35 9.96
CA PRO A 379 -19.57 -7.95 10.83
C PRO A 379 -19.53 -7.42 12.26
N ARG A 380 -18.35 -7.14 12.78
CA ARG A 380 -18.12 -6.66 14.14
C ARG A 380 -18.41 -5.16 14.28
N LEU A 381 -18.06 -4.38 13.26
CA LEU A 381 -18.31 -2.94 13.22
C LEU A 381 -19.81 -2.61 13.14
N PHE A 382 -20.55 -3.41 12.37
CA PHE A 382 -21.96 -3.12 12.05
C PHE A 382 -22.95 -4.08 12.69
N LYS A 383 -22.46 -5.10 13.39
CA LYS A 383 -23.29 -6.19 13.99
C LYS A 383 -24.20 -6.85 12.96
N ARG A 384 -23.61 -7.22 11.82
CA ARG A 384 -24.30 -7.84 10.69
C ARG A 384 -23.49 -8.98 10.12
N GLU A 385 -24.14 -10.06 9.67
CA GLU A 385 -23.50 -11.13 8.92
C GLU A 385 -23.11 -10.66 7.53
N ILE A 386 -22.01 -11.17 6.97
CA ILE A 386 -21.63 -10.91 5.59
C ILE A 386 -22.78 -11.32 4.66
N TYR A 387 -23.19 -10.40 3.79
CA TYR A 387 -24.33 -10.55 2.91
C TYR A 387 -24.25 -11.82 2.05
N SER A 388 -23.07 -12.07 1.44
CA SER A 388 -22.89 -13.23 0.57
C SER A 388 -21.45 -13.75 0.59
N GLY A 389 -21.25 -14.95 1.15
CA GLY A 389 -19.97 -15.66 1.08
C GLY A 389 -19.62 -16.12 -0.35
N ARG A 390 -20.65 -16.42 -1.19
CA ARG A 390 -20.42 -16.76 -2.62
C ARG A 390 -19.80 -15.59 -3.39
N LEU A 391 -20.22 -14.34 -3.11
CA LEU A 391 -19.62 -13.17 -3.72
C LEU A 391 -18.17 -12.98 -3.26
N VAL A 392 -17.84 -13.30 -2.00
CA VAL A 392 -16.44 -13.25 -1.52
C VAL A 392 -15.58 -14.28 -2.25
N ASP A 393 -16.06 -15.50 -2.48
CA ASP A 393 -15.35 -16.53 -3.24
C ASP A 393 -15.17 -16.13 -4.71
N PHE A 394 -16.22 -15.66 -5.37
CA PHE A 394 -16.13 -15.21 -6.77
C PHE A 394 -15.16 -14.03 -6.91
N GLN A 395 -15.25 -13.06 -6.00
CA GLN A 395 -14.32 -11.93 -5.93
C GLN A 395 -12.88 -12.41 -5.81
N PHE A 396 -12.59 -13.34 -4.91
CA PHE A 396 -11.25 -13.89 -4.73
C PHE A 396 -10.67 -14.41 -6.04
N TRP A 397 -11.43 -15.22 -6.78
CA TRP A 397 -10.94 -15.83 -8.01
C TRP A 397 -10.77 -14.83 -9.15
N ILE A 398 -11.74 -13.93 -9.37
CA ILE A 398 -11.63 -12.95 -10.45
C ILE A 398 -10.47 -11.97 -10.21
N MET A 399 -10.25 -11.56 -8.95
CA MET A 399 -9.10 -10.70 -8.59
C MET A 399 -7.78 -11.45 -8.72
N THR A 400 -7.71 -12.71 -8.32
CA THR A 400 -6.50 -13.53 -8.44
C THR A 400 -6.12 -13.72 -9.91
N LEU A 401 -7.07 -14.10 -10.75
CA LEU A 401 -6.81 -14.23 -12.19
C LEU A 401 -6.43 -12.89 -12.83
N GLY A 402 -7.12 -11.81 -12.44
CA GLY A 402 -6.84 -10.48 -12.93
C GLY A 402 -5.41 -10.02 -12.63
N ILE A 403 -4.95 -10.18 -11.38
CA ILE A 403 -3.59 -9.77 -11.02
C ILE A 403 -2.52 -10.65 -11.66
N VAL A 404 -2.75 -11.96 -11.79
CA VAL A 404 -1.82 -12.87 -12.47
C VAL A 404 -1.65 -12.48 -13.95
N LEU A 405 -2.75 -12.20 -14.64
CA LEU A 405 -2.68 -11.69 -16.03
C LEU A 405 -1.94 -10.36 -16.10
N TYR A 406 -2.20 -9.47 -15.15
CA TYR A 406 -1.59 -8.13 -15.11
C TYR A 406 -0.06 -8.22 -14.99
N PHE A 407 0.45 -8.79 -13.91
CA PHE A 407 1.89 -8.75 -13.66
C PHE A 407 2.68 -9.64 -14.64
N SER A 408 2.14 -10.79 -15.03
CA SER A 408 2.84 -11.67 -15.99
C SER A 408 3.00 -11.01 -17.37
N SER A 409 1.97 -10.27 -17.84
CA SER A 409 2.09 -9.50 -19.09
C SER A 409 3.13 -8.39 -18.98
N MET A 410 3.22 -7.72 -17.82
CA MET A 410 4.21 -6.67 -17.58
C MET A 410 5.64 -7.20 -17.42
N TRP A 411 5.82 -8.38 -16.87
CA TRP A 411 7.14 -9.05 -16.84
C TRP A 411 7.64 -9.34 -18.25
N ILE A 412 6.81 -9.93 -19.10
CA ILE A 412 7.17 -10.23 -20.49
C ILE A 412 7.42 -8.92 -21.25
N ALA A 413 6.55 -7.93 -21.08
CA ALA A 413 6.71 -6.62 -21.70
C ALA A 413 8.04 -5.96 -21.29
N GLY A 414 8.34 -5.93 -19.98
CA GLY A 414 9.54 -5.29 -19.47
C GLY A 414 10.83 -5.97 -19.89
N ILE A 415 10.86 -7.32 -19.92
CA ILE A 415 12.02 -8.07 -20.45
C ILE A 415 12.19 -7.76 -21.94
N THR A 416 11.12 -7.74 -22.73
CA THR A 416 11.13 -7.40 -24.14
C THR A 416 11.67 -5.98 -24.38
N GLN A 417 11.18 -4.99 -23.61
CA GLN A 417 11.69 -3.61 -23.64
C GLN A 417 13.19 -3.56 -23.37
N GLY A 418 13.64 -4.15 -22.25
CA GLY A 418 15.01 -4.11 -21.85
C GLY A 418 15.96 -4.76 -22.86
N MET A 419 15.52 -5.84 -23.50
CA MET A 419 16.28 -6.48 -24.58
C MET A 419 16.36 -5.59 -25.83
N MET A 420 15.25 -5.03 -26.28
CA MET A 420 15.21 -4.16 -27.47
C MET A 420 16.01 -2.87 -27.27
N TRP A 421 15.97 -2.28 -26.07
CA TRP A 421 16.71 -1.03 -25.78
C TRP A 421 18.23 -1.22 -25.66
N ARG A 422 18.70 -2.45 -25.55
CA ARG A 422 20.13 -2.80 -25.43
C ARG A 422 20.69 -3.43 -26.68
N ASP A 423 19.84 -3.72 -27.65
CA ASP A 423 20.29 -4.33 -28.91
C ASP A 423 20.95 -3.27 -29.79
N VAL A 424 22.19 -3.53 -30.19
CA VAL A 424 23.00 -2.64 -30.99
C VAL A 424 23.58 -3.37 -32.18
N ASP A 425 23.72 -2.66 -33.29
CA ASP A 425 24.37 -3.14 -34.50
C ASP A 425 25.91 -3.21 -34.32
N GLN A 426 26.59 -3.66 -35.37
CA GLN A 426 28.06 -3.78 -35.39
C GLN A 426 28.80 -2.44 -35.22
N TYR A 427 28.10 -1.32 -35.40
CA TYR A 427 28.65 0.04 -35.24
C TYR A 427 28.29 0.69 -33.92
N GLY A 428 27.53 -0.02 -33.05
CA GLY A 428 27.08 0.48 -31.78
C GLY A 428 25.82 1.34 -31.83
N ASN A 429 25.10 1.40 -32.97
CA ASN A 429 23.81 2.07 -33.04
C ASN A 429 22.70 1.17 -32.55
N LEU A 430 21.65 1.78 -31.94
CA LEU A 430 20.47 1.04 -31.54
C LEU A 430 19.79 0.36 -32.72
N THR A 431 19.54 -0.95 -32.63
CA THR A 431 18.87 -1.73 -33.70
C THR A 431 17.41 -1.30 -33.84
N TYR A 432 16.74 -0.97 -32.74
CA TYR A 432 15.34 -0.62 -32.70
C TYR A 432 15.16 0.86 -32.34
N GLN A 433 14.23 1.53 -33.06
CA GLN A 433 13.75 2.84 -32.62
C GLN A 433 12.80 2.69 -31.42
N PHE A 434 12.65 3.74 -30.61
CA PHE A 434 11.74 3.73 -29.48
C PHE A 434 10.30 3.34 -29.86
N ILE A 435 9.81 3.84 -31.02
CA ILE A 435 8.46 3.54 -31.50
C ILE A 435 8.27 2.06 -31.86
N ASP A 436 9.31 1.36 -32.25
CA ASP A 436 9.22 -0.07 -32.60
C ASP A 436 8.96 -0.86 -31.31
N THR A 437 9.64 -0.52 -30.22
CA THR A 437 9.38 -1.10 -28.91
C THR A 437 7.94 -0.84 -28.46
N VAL A 438 7.46 0.40 -28.57
CA VAL A 438 6.05 0.75 -28.20
C VAL A 438 5.05 -0.12 -28.97
N LYS A 439 5.23 -0.30 -30.27
CA LYS A 439 4.33 -1.14 -31.09
C LYS A 439 4.32 -2.60 -30.66
N VAL A 440 5.48 -3.16 -30.33
CA VAL A 440 5.60 -4.55 -29.85
C VAL A 440 4.89 -4.74 -28.51
N LEU A 441 4.79 -3.72 -27.69
CA LEU A 441 4.20 -3.79 -26.35
C LEU A 441 2.68 -3.68 -26.31
N ILE A 442 2.03 -3.18 -27.36
CA ILE A 442 0.56 -2.98 -27.38
C ILE A 442 -0.23 -4.24 -26.98
N PRO A 443 0.08 -5.46 -27.43
CA PRO A 443 -0.64 -6.67 -27.00
C PRO A 443 -0.55 -6.89 -25.48
N TYR A 444 0.60 -6.65 -24.88
CA TYR A 444 0.81 -6.81 -23.44
C TYR A 444 0.06 -5.74 -22.64
N TYR A 445 -0.01 -4.51 -23.13
CA TYR A 445 -0.82 -3.45 -22.55
C TYR A 445 -2.31 -3.78 -22.58
N ASN A 446 -2.80 -4.41 -23.64
CA ASN A 446 -4.18 -4.89 -23.71
C ASN A 446 -4.45 -5.98 -22.66
N ILE A 447 -3.55 -6.95 -22.48
CA ILE A 447 -3.66 -7.99 -21.46
C ILE A 447 -3.63 -7.36 -20.04
N ARG A 448 -2.74 -6.40 -19.81
CA ARG A 448 -2.69 -5.60 -18.59
C ARG A 448 -4.03 -4.90 -18.31
N GLY A 449 -4.61 -4.26 -19.33
CA GLY A 449 -5.92 -3.60 -19.22
C GLY A 449 -7.03 -4.56 -18.84
N VAL A 450 -7.09 -5.74 -19.46
CA VAL A 450 -8.06 -6.81 -19.12
C VAL A 450 -7.85 -7.31 -17.70
N GLY A 451 -6.61 -7.61 -17.31
CA GLY A 451 -6.28 -8.04 -15.95
C GLY A 451 -6.69 -7.00 -14.90
N GLY A 452 -6.42 -5.72 -15.19
CA GLY A 452 -6.85 -4.59 -14.35
C GLY A 452 -8.37 -4.49 -14.22
N LEU A 453 -9.12 -4.65 -15.33
CA LEU A 453 -10.60 -4.68 -15.31
C LEU A 453 -11.15 -5.85 -14.48
N MET A 454 -10.55 -7.03 -14.57
CA MET A 454 -10.95 -8.18 -13.76
C MET A 454 -10.74 -7.90 -12.27
N TYR A 455 -9.58 -7.33 -11.91
CA TYR A 455 -9.29 -6.97 -10.52
C TYR A 455 -10.26 -5.89 -10.02
N PHE A 456 -10.49 -4.85 -10.80
CA PHE A 456 -11.44 -3.79 -10.47
C PHE A 456 -12.88 -4.30 -10.32
N THR A 457 -13.33 -5.21 -11.21
CA THR A 457 -14.64 -5.85 -11.09
C THR A 457 -14.76 -6.57 -9.75
N GLY A 458 -13.72 -7.31 -9.35
CA GLY A 458 -13.68 -7.94 -8.03
C GLY A 458 -13.73 -6.92 -6.89
N PHE A 459 -13.09 -5.75 -7.05
CA PHE A 459 -13.17 -4.68 -6.05
C PHE A 459 -14.55 -4.02 -5.96
N ILE A 460 -15.24 -3.86 -7.09
CA ILE A 460 -16.65 -3.41 -7.09
C ILE A 460 -17.55 -4.42 -6.40
N ILE A 461 -17.34 -5.72 -6.62
CA ILE A 461 -18.06 -6.78 -5.89
C ILE A 461 -17.80 -6.70 -4.39
N PHE A 462 -16.54 -6.43 -3.98
CA PHE A 462 -16.20 -6.15 -2.58
C PHE A 462 -17.02 -4.98 -2.03
N ALA A 463 -16.97 -3.83 -2.69
CA ALA A 463 -17.71 -2.64 -2.28
C ALA A 463 -19.22 -2.90 -2.16
N TYR A 464 -19.80 -3.58 -3.16
CA TYR A 464 -21.20 -3.99 -3.14
C TYR A 464 -21.51 -4.92 -1.96
N ASN A 465 -20.70 -5.95 -1.74
CA ASN A 465 -20.93 -6.90 -0.65
C ASN A 465 -20.81 -6.26 0.74
N ILE A 466 -19.85 -5.33 0.91
CA ILE A 466 -19.75 -4.51 2.13
C ILE A 466 -20.99 -3.63 2.31
N PHE A 467 -21.43 -2.93 1.27
CA PHE A 467 -22.64 -2.10 1.31
C PHE A 467 -23.87 -2.93 1.68
N MET A 468 -24.09 -4.06 1.03
CA MET A 468 -25.21 -4.97 1.32
C MET A 468 -25.12 -5.58 2.72
N THR A 469 -23.90 -5.88 3.20
CA THR A 469 -23.69 -6.32 4.58
C THR A 469 -24.19 -5.27 5.58
N ILE A 470 -23.85 -4.00 5.34
CA ILE A 470 -24.22 -2.89 6.22
C ILE A 470 -25.73 -2.63 6.19
N THR A 471 -26.38 -2.72 5.03
CA THR A 471 -27.80 -2.33 4.84
C THR A 471 -28.75 -3.50 5.00
N ALA A 472 -28.46 -4.66 4.44
CA ALA A 472 -29.34 -5.80 4.32
C ALA A 472 -28.86 -7.09 5.02
N GLY A 473 -27.62 -7.11 5.55
CA GLY A 473 -27.11 -8.28 6.28
C GLY A 473 -27.95 -8.64 7.51
N LYS A 474 -28.07 -9.91 7.86
CA LYS A 474 -28.73 -10.34 9.07
C LYS A 474 -28.09 -9.71 10.30
N LYS A 475 -28.92 -9.28 11.26
CA LYS A 475 -28.43 -8.76 12.54
C LYS A 475 -27.74 -9.88 13.33
N LEU A 476 -26.57 -9.60 13.88
CA LEU A 476 -25.87 -10.46 14.81
C LEU A 476 -26.28 -10.10 16.24
N GLU A 477 -26.71 -11.08 17.01
CA GLU A 477 -27.02 -10.93 18.44
C GLU A 477 -25.74 -10.81 19.27
N ARG A 478 -24.67 -11.48 18.82
CA ARG A 478 -23.34 -11.47 19.44
C ARG A 478 -22.24 -11.28 18.40
N GLU A 479 -21.09 -10.76 18.82
CA GLU A 479 -19.91 -10.73 17.94
C GLU A 479 -19.55 -12.14 17.49
N PRO A 480 -19.18 -12.35 16.19
CA PRO A 480 -18.77 -13.67 15.71
C PRO A 480 -17.56 -14.16 16.49
N ASN A 481 -17.59 -15.42 16.96
CA ASN A 481 -16.41 -16.09 17.49
C ASN A 481 -15.38 -16.29 16.35
N TYR A 482 -14.09 -16.20 16.72
CA TYR A 482 -12.99 -16.49 15.80
C TYR A 482 -13.06 -17.94 15.38
N ALA A 483 -13.40 -18.45 14.38
CA ALA A 483 -13.56 -19.81 13.90
C ALA A 483 -14.99 -20.22 13.53
N THR A 484 -15.94 -19.28 13.48
CA THR A 484 -17.26 -19.62 12.94
C THR A 484 -17.19 -19.55 11.41
N PRO A 485 -17.42 -20.66 10.68
CA PRO A 485 -17.48 -20.63 9.21
C PRO A 485 -18.54 -19.61 8.75
N MET A 486 -18.25 -18.87 7.69
CA MET A 486 -19.28 -18.04 7.05
C MET A 486 -20.40 -18.97 6.55
N SER A 487 -21.65 -18.64 6.86
CA SER A 487 -22.79 -19.33 6.26
C SER A 487 -22.70 -19.23 4.73
N ARG A 488 -22.72 -20.39 4.06
CA ARG A 488 -22.61 -20.52 2.60
C ARG A 488 -23.79 -19.89 1.88
#